data_cd050c4d16d09d265d4be679243eb9c1
#
_entry.id   cd050c4d16d09d265d4be679243eb9c1
#
_cell.length_a   1.000
_cell.length_b   1.000
_cell.length_c   1.000
_cell.angle_alpha   90.00
_cell.angle_beta   90.00
_cell.angle_gamma   90.00
#
_symmetry.space_group_name_H-M   'P 1'
#
loop_
_entity.id
_entity.type
_entity.pdbx_description
1 polymer ?
#
loop_
_entity_poly.entity_id
_entity_poly.type
_entity_poly.pdbx_seq_one_letter_code
_entity_poly.pdbx_strand_id
1 'polypeptide(L)'
;MAVARSVGERVGRVSILVNNAGINRRNAFTGDAAAVIKDWEDIISINLNGVFNVTHAFLEPLRATKGRIVNIASIQSFVHVRTPNSPAYTTSKHGVLGFTRALAAELGKFGVRVNAIGPGLIETPLNAAVRANSPELVKIFIDHTPLGRAGKPEDIVGPAIFLASDLSAYVTGSIVMADGGYRAI
;
A
#
# COMPACT_ATOMS: atom_id res chain seq x y z
N MET A 1 -11.47 15.80 -7.59
CA MET A 1 -12.85 16.26 -7.31
C MET A 1 -13.81 15.86 -8.42
N ALA A 2 -13.58 16.21 -9.70
CA ALA A 2 -14.50 15.85 -10.81
C ALA A 2 -14.76 14.34 -10.93
N VAL A 3 -13.70 13.51 -10.87
CA VAL A 3 -13.83 12.04 -10.94
C VAL A 3 -14.68 11.48 -9.79
N ALA A 4 -14.47 11.93 -8.54
CA ALA A 4 -15.24 11.43 -7.41
C ALA A 4 -16.73 11.78 -7.52
N ARG A 5 -17.05 12.95 -8.06
CA ARG A 5 -18.44 13.35 -8.36
C ARG A 5 -19.04 12.43 -9.42
N SER A 6 -18.35 12.24 -10.56
CA SER A 6 -18.82 11.36 -11.62
C SER A 6 -19.03 9.92 -11.16
N VAL A 7 -18.15 9.39 -10.28
CA VAL A 7 -18.35 8.07 -9.67
C VAL A 7 -19.63 8.06 -8.83
N GLY A 8 -19.84 9.06 -7.97
CA GLY A 8 -21.04 9.16 -7.15
C GLY A 8 -22.34 9.24 -7.98
N GLU A 9 -22.32 9.96 -9.08
CA GLU A 9 -23.47 10.08 -10.00
C GLU A 9 -23.79 8.74 -10.71
N ARG A 10 -22.77 7.95 -11.04
CA ARG A 10 -22.93 6.70 -11.80
C ARG A 10 -23.21 5.46 -10.97
N VAL A 11 -22.61 5.34 -9.80
CA VAL A 11 -22.66 4.12 -8.97
C VAL A 11 -23.24 4.36 -7.56
N GLY A 12 -23.58 5.59 -7.24
CA GLY A 12 -24.12 5.94 -5.93
C GLY A 12 -23.06 6.15 -4.84
N ARG A 13 -23.46 5.92 -3.58
CA ARG A 13 -22.60 6.21 -2.43
C ARG A 13 -21.41 5.25 -2.34
N VAL A 14 -20.21 5.81 -2.29
CA VAL A 14 -18.97 5.05 -2.05
C VAL A 14 -18.83 4.82 -0.54
N SER A 15 -18.69 3.55 -0.15
CA SER A 15 -18.49 3.13 1.24
C SER A 15 -17.15 2.43 1.49
N ILE A 16 -16.46 2.01 0.44
CA ILE A 16 -15.16 1.35 0.52
C ILE A 16 -14.22 2.00 -0.48
N LEU A 17 -13.06 2.40 -0.01
CA LEU A 17 -11.95 2.92 -0.83
C LEU A 17 -10.73 2.06 -0.63
N VAL A 18 -10.20 1.49 -1.72
CA VAL A 18 -8.93 0.76 -1.71
C VAL A 18 -7.89 1.55 -2.50
N ASN A 19 -6.90 2.10 -1.79
CA ASN A 19 -5.76 2.77 -2.40
C ASN A 19 -4.69 1.74 -2.75
N ASN A 20 -4.78 1.17 -3.95
CA ASN A 20 -3.90 0.11 -4.42
C ASN A 20 -2.85 0.58 -5.44
N ALA A 21 -3.10 1.64 -6.17
CA ALA A 21 -2.19 2.14 -7.19
C ALA A 21 -0.80 2.43 -6.61
N GLY A 22 0.24 1.96 -7.29
CA GLY A 22 1.61 2.19 -6.85
C GLY A 22 2.62 1.71 -7.87
N ILE A 23 3.79 2.32 -7.82
CA ILE A 23 4.95 1.96 -8.64
C ILE A 23 6.17 1.73 -7.76
N ASN A 24 7.14 1.00 -8.30
CA ASN A 24 8.48 0.89 -7.74
C ASN A 24 9.51 1.10 -8.84
N ARG A 25 10.64 1.67 -8.46
CA ARG A 25 11.85 1.82 -9.26
C ARG A 25 13.02 1.25 -8.46
N ARG A 26 14.14 0.99 -9.15
CA ARG A 26 15.25 0.26 -8.50
C ARG A 26 16.60 0.93 -8.67
N ASN A 27 16.61 2.23 -8.95
CA ASN A 27 17.85 2.99 -8.97
C ASN A 27 18.36 3.20 -7.53
N ALA A 28 19.58 2.76 -7.28
CA ALA A 28 20.23 3.00 -5.99
C ALA A 28 20.49 4.50 -5.80
N PHE A 29 20.45 4.98 -4.57
CA PHE A 29 20.66 6.40 -4.25
C PHE A 29 22.03 6.93 -4.72
N THR A 30 23.03 6.05 -4.81
CA THR A 30 24.38 6.35 -5.30
C THR A 30 24.51 6.22 -6.82
N GLY A 31 23.43 5.98 -7.54
CA GLY A 31 23.41 5.82 -8.99
C GLY A 31 23.38 7.16 -9.74
N ASP A 32 22.88 7.12 -10.98
CA ASP A 32 22.73 8.32 -11.81
C ASP A 32 21.76 9.32 -11.14
N ALA A 33 22.23 10.55 -10.96
CA ALA A 33 21.50 11.57 -10.22
C ALA A 33 20.13 11.92 -10.85
N ALA A 34 20.06 11.98 -12.19
CA ALA A 34 18.80 12.30 -12.87
C ALA A 34 17.77 11.18 -12.71
N ALA A 35 18.22 9.92 -12.80
CA ALA A 35 17.37 8.76 -12.58
C ALA A 35 16.87 8.68 -11.12
N VAL A 36 17.74 8.98 -10.14
CA VAL A 36 17.39 8.97 -8.72
C VAL A 36 16.36 10.06 -8.40
N ILE A 37 16.54 11.29 -8.92
CA ILE A 37 15.58 12.38 -8.75
C ILE A 37 14.24 12.02 -9.37
N LYS A 38 14.25 11.50 -10.60
CA LYS A 38 13.03 11.06 -11.27
C LYS A 38 12.31 9.94 -10.52
N ASP A 39 13.01 8.99 -9.98
CA ASP A 39 12.43 7.93 -9.13
C ASP A 39 11.72 8.52 -7.92
N TRP A 40 12.35 9.49 -7.26
CA TRP A 40 11.78 10.17 -6.11
C TRP A 40 10.47 10.87 -6.48
N GLU A 41 10.49 11.70 -7.52
CA GLU A 41 9.32 12.46 -7.97
C GLU A 41 8.16 11.53 -8.38
N ASP A 42 8.42 10.55 -9.24
CA ASP A 42 7.42 9.60 -9.73
C ASP A 42 6.80 8.78 -8.59
N ILE A 43 7.65 8.22 -7.73
CA ILE A 43 7.19 7.32 -6.65
C ILE A 43 6.42 8.08 -5.59
N ILE A 44 6.91 9.23 -5.12
CA ILE A 44 6.21 10.04 -4.11
C ILE A 44 4.89 10.56 -4.68
N SER A 45 4.90 11.03 -5.93
CA SER A 45 3.69 11.51 -6.59
C SER A 45 2.60 10.45 -6.65
N ILE A 46 2.93 9.22 -7.03
CA ILE A 46 1.93 8.15 -7.20
C ILE A 46 1.61 7.48 -5.87
N ASN A 47 2.64 7.01 -5.15
CA ASN A 47 2.44 6.14 -4.00
C ASN A 47 1.97 6.86 -2.73
N LEU A 48 2.27 8.16 -2.61
CA LEU A 48 1.93 8.93 -1.42
C LEU A 48 0.93 10.05 -1.74
N ASN A 49 1.26 10.98 -2.65
CA ASN A 49 0.35 12.07 -3.01
C ASN A 49 -0.93 11.52 -3.68
N GLY A 50 -0.82 10.45 -4.49
CA GLY A 50 -1.97 9.76 -5.07
C GLY A 50 -2.92 9.23 -4.01
N VAL A 51 -2.41 8.56 -2.98
CA VAL A 51 -3.22 8.07 -1.83
C VAL A 51 -3.93 9.22 -1.12
N PHE A 52 -3.21 10.31 -0.83
CA PHE A 52 -3.80 11.52 -0.24
C PHE A 52 -4.89 12.10 -1.14
N ASN A 53 -4.59 12.36 -2.40
CA ASN A 53 -5.51 13.02 -3.34
C ASN A 53 -6.81 12.24 -3.54
N VAL A 54 -6.71 10.91 -3.73
CA VAL A 54 -7.89 10.06 -3.91
C VAL A 54 -8.71 10.00 -2.63
N THR A 55 -8.05 9.79 -1.48
CA THR A 55 -8.74 9.75 -0.18
C THR A 55 -9.46 11.07 0.11
N HIS A 56 -8.81 12.21 -0.13
CA HIS A 56 -9.41 13.53 0.06
C HIS A 56 -10.61 13.77 -0.89
N ALA A 57 -10.50 13.29 -2.14
CA ALA A 57 -11.59 13.43 -3.10
C ALA A 57 -12.85 12.63 -2.73
N PHE A 58 -12.69 11.50 -2.02
CA PHE A 58 -13.79 10.65 -1.55
C PHE A 58 -14.15 10.85 -0.08
N LEU A 59 -13.59 11.86 0.60
CA LEU A 59 -13.77 12.05 2.04
C LEU A 59 -15.24 12.17 2.44
N GLU A 60 -16.01 13.04 1.80
CA GLU A 60 -17.40 13.26 2.15
C GLU A 60 -18.31 12.04 1.89
N PRO A 61 -18.23 11.34 0.74
CA PRO A 61 -18.91 10.06 0.57
C PRO A 61 -18.60 9.03 1.67
N LEU A 62 -17.31 8.90 2.03
CA LEU A 62 -16.88 7.96 3.07
C LEU A 62 -17.38 8.33 4.46
N ARG A 63 -17.42 9.63 4.81
CA ARG A 63 -18.05 10.10 6.06
C ARG A 63 -19.53 9.82 6.11
N ALA A 64 -20.23 10.09 5.00
CA ALA A 64 -21.68 9.87 4.92
C ALA A 64 -22.09 8.39 5.04
N THR A 65 -21.19 7.47 4.68
CA THR A 65 -21.44 6.02 4.73
C THR A 65 -20.80 5.33 5.94
N LYS A 66 -20.10 6.06 6.82
CA LYS A 66 -19.23 5.47 7.86
C LYS A 66 -18.29 4.44 7.23
N GLY A 67 -17.62 4.84 6.14
CA GLY A 67 -16.96 3.96 5.20
C GLY A 67 -15.64 3.35 5.71
N ARG A 68 -14.98 2.63 4.81
CA ARG A 68 -13.70 1.95 5.08
C ARG A 68 -12.67 2.36 4.05
N ILE A 69 -11.47 2.66 4.52
CA ILE A 69 -10.30 2.95 3.69
C ILE A 69 -9.28 1.85 3.93
N VAL A 70 -8.83 1.21 2.85
CA VAL A 70 -7.77 0.19 2.88
C VAL A 70 -6.61 0.68 2.01
N ASN A 71 -5.49 0.97 2.64
CA ASN A 71 -4.28 1.42 1.95
C ASN A 71 -3.33 0.26 1.72
N ILE A 72 -2.82 0.07 0.49
CA ILE A 72 -1.79 -0.93 0.23
C ILE A 72 -0.41 -0.33 0.57
N ALA A 73 0.06 -0.71 1.75
CA ALA A 73 1.39 -0.40 2.27
C ALA A 73 2.45 -1.41 1.76
N SER A 74 3.34 -1.88 2.63
CA SER A 74 4.40 -2.86 2.32
C SER A 74 5.10 -3.30 3.61
N ILE A 75 5.87 -4.40 3.57
CA ILE A 75 6.94 -4.64 4.54
C ILE A 75 7.87 -3.42 4.64
N GLN A 76 8.06 -2.69 3.54
CA GLN A 76 8.88 -1.48 3.50
C GLN A 76 8.22 -0.26 4.17
N SER A 77 7.09 -0.41 4.80
CA SER A 77 6.58 0.58 5.78
C SER A 77 7.30 0.52 7.13
N PHE A 78 8.23 -0.43 7.29
CA PHE A 78 8.96 -0.65 8.55
C PHE A 78 10.44 -0.91 8.36
N VAL A 79 10.83 -1.50 7.22
CA VAL A 79 12.21 -1.89 6.90
C VAL A 79 12.58 -1.48 5.49
N HIS A 80 13.87 -1.32 5.22
CA HIS A 80 14.39 -1.27 3.87
C HIS A 80 14.92 -2.66 3.48
N VAL A 81 14.69 -3.08 2.24
CA VAL A 81 15.14 -4.40 1.76
C VAL A 81 16.57 -4.33 1.19
N ARG A 82 17.36 -5.40 1.38
CA ARG A 82 18.75 -5.51 0.93
C ARG A 82 18.90 -5.73 -0.60
N THR A 83 18.00 -5.23 -1.40
CA THR A 83 18.10 -5.38 -2.86
C THR A 83 18.17 -4.01 -3.49
N PRO A 84 18.69 -3.86 -4.71
CA PRO A 84 18.58 -2.59 -5.42
C PRO A 84 17.13 -2.13 -5.39
N ASN A 85 16.88 -1.02 -4.72
CA ASN A 85 15.55 -0.46 -4.53
C ASN A 85 15.65 1.03 -4.25
N SER A 86 14.72 1.81 -4.78
CA SER A 86 14.72 3.24 -4.55
C SER A 86 14.35 3.57 -3.09
N PRO A 87 15.13 4.43 -2.41
CA PRO A 87 14.75 4.98 -1.10
C PRO A 87 13.37 5.64 -1.10
N ALA A 88 12.97 6.24 -2.24
CA ALA A 88 11.65 6.85 -2.40
C ALA A 88 10.52 5.85 -2.17
N TYR A 89 10.67 4.59 -2.60
CA TYR A 89 9.65 3.57 -2.35
C TYR A 89 9.48 3.30 -0.85
N THR A 90 10.57 3.06 -0.14
CA THR A 90 10.56 2.88 1.32
C THR A 90 9.95 4.10 2.01
N THR A 91 10.37 5.31 1.64
CA THR A 91 9.81 6.56 2.17
C THR A 91 8.31 6.66 1.92
N SER A 92 7.87 6.38 0.69
CA SER A 92 6.44 6.43 0.34
C SER A 92 5.60 5.46 1.17
N LYS A 93 6.11 4.24 1.41
CA LYS A 93 5.37 3.22 2.17
C LYS A 93 5.37 3.49 3.68
N HIS A 94 6.42 4.08 4.24
CA HIS A 94 6.39 4.64 5.60
C HIS A 94 5.37 5.78 5.70
N GLY A 95 5.35 6.69 4.71
CA GLY A 95 4.37 7.78 4.63
C GLY A 95 2.93 7.29 4.57
N VAL A 96 2.63 6.26 3.78
CA VAL A 96 1.30 5.65 3.71
C VAL A 96 0.87 5.07 5.08
N LEU A 97 1.77 4.44 5.83
CA LEU A 97 1.45 3.94 7.16
C LEU A 97 1.19 5.09 8.14
N GLY A 98 2.03 6.13 8.12
CA GLY A 98 1.83 7.34 8.92
C GLY A 98 0.48 8.01 8.61
N PHE A 99 0.17 8.18 7.33
CA PHE A 99 -1.11 8.72 6.86
C PHE A 99 -2.31 7.86 7.29
N THR A 100 -2.20 6.53 7.21
CA THR A 100 -3.22 5.59 7.69
C THR A 100 -3.56 5.83 9.16
N ARG A 101 -2.55 5.94 10.02
CA ARG A 101 -2.72 6.17 11.46
C ARG A 101 -3.30 7.54 11.77
N ALA A 102 -2.83 8.58 11.10
CA ALA A 102 -3.33 9.94 11.27
C ALA A 102 -4.80 10.03 10.91
N LEU A 103 -5.19 9.50 9.75
CA LEU A 103 -6.59 9.51 9.33
C LEU A 103 -7.49 8.64 10.20
N ALA A 104 -7.01 7.51 10.68
CA ALA A 104 -7.78 6.66 11.61
C ALA A 104 -8.14 7.43 12.89
N ALA A 105 -7.19 8.18 13.45
CA ALA A 105 -7.42 9.01 14.62
C ALA A 105 -8.39 10.15 14.34
N GLU A 106 -8.27 10.82 13.19
CA GLU A 106 -9.11 11.96 12.83
C GLU A 106 -10.52 11.56 12.43
N LEU A 107 -10.67 10.49 11.64
CA LEU A 107 -11.93 10.10 11.04
C LEU A 107 -12.77 9.14 11.91
N GLY A 108 -12.20 8.57 12.95
CA GLY A 108 -12.87 7.64 13.86
C GLY A 108 -14.16 8.23 14.46
N LYS A 109 -14.16 9.52 14.82
CA LYS A 109 -15.35 10.24 15.31
C LYS A 109 -16.52 10.28 14.33
N PHE A 110 -16.27 10.05 13.04
CA PHE A 110 -17.29 9.94 12.00
C PHE A 110 -17.67 8.49 11.70
N GLY A 111 -17.12 7.52 12.43
CA GLY A 111 -17.31 6.10 12.19
C GLY A 111 -16.56 5.55 10.97
N VAL A 112 -15.66 6.32 10.36
CA VAL A 112 -14.81 5.87 9.25
C VAL A 112 -13.61 5.09 9.79
N ARG A 113 -13.36 3.91 9.26
CA ARG A 113 -12.18 3.10 9.60
C ARG A 113 -11.11 3.21 8.53
N VAL A 114 -9.86 3.36 8.94
CA VAL A 114 -8.72 3.50 8.02
C VAL A 114 -7.64 2.52 8.44
N ASN A 115 -7.34 1.57 7.56
CA ASN A 115 -6.33 0.53 7.83
C ASN A 115 -5.42 0.33 6.62
N ALA A 116 -4.36 -0.42 6.81
CA ALA A 116 -3.45 -0.78 5.75
C ALA A 116 -3.24 -2.31 5.66
N ILE A 117 -2.84 -2.77 4.49
CA ILE A 117 -2.26 -4.10 4.28
C ILE A 117 -0.78 -3.91 4.01
N GLY A 118 0.07 -4.73 4.60
CA GLY A 118 1.52 -4.75 4.41
C GLY A 118 1.97 -6.01 3.66
N PRO A 119 1.91 -6.04 2.32
CA PRO A 119 2.39 -7.19 1.56
C PRO A 119 3.90 -7.39 1.67
N GLY A 120 4.33 -8.65 1.64
CA GLY A 120 5.70 -9.05 1.35
C GLY A 120 6.00 -9.06 -0.15
N LEU A 121 6.79 -10.03 -0.60
CA LEU A 121 7.02 -10.28 -2.03
C LEU A 121 5.80 -10.97 -2.62
N ILE A 122 4.97 -10.24 -3.37
CA ILE A 122 3.80 -10.76 -4.07
C ILE A 122 4.08 -10.78 -5.57
N GLU A 123 3.79 -11.88 -6.24
CA GLU A 123 4.00 -12.05 -7.69
C GLU A 123 3.03 -11.19 -8.49
N THR A 124 3.49 -10.01 -8.91
CA THR A 124 2.69 -9.02 -9.65
C THR A 124 3.53 -8.41 -10.79
N PRO A 125 2.91 -7.68 -11.72
CA PRO A 125 3.64 -6.91 -12.73
C PRO A 125 4.67 -5.94 -12.14
N LEU A 126 4.44 -5.43 -10.91
CA LEU A 126 5.34 -4.50 -10.21
C LEU A 126 6.78 -5.04 -10.07
N ASN A 127 6.92 -6.34 -9.92
CA ASN A 127 8.22 -7.00 -9.73
C ASN A 127 8.56 -8.05 -10.80
N ALA A 128 7.81 -8.09 -11.90
CA ALA A 128 8.00 -9.09 -12.95
C ALA A 128 9.42 -9.07 -13.53
N ALA A 129 9.98 -7.89 -13.80
CA ALA A 129 11.33 -7.74 -14.32
C ALA A 129 12.40 -8.30 -13.36
N VAL A 130 12.24 -8.07 -12.04
CA VAL A 130 13.18 -8.60 -11.04
C VAL A 130 13.05 -10.11 -10.92
N ARG A 131 11.84 -10.64 -10.93
CA ARG A 131 11.61 -12.09 -10.88
C ARG A 131 12.21 -12.81 -12.10
N ALA A 132 12.16 -12.15 -13.27
CA ALA A 132 12.72 -12.72 -14.50
C ALA A 132 14.25 -12.59 -14.60
N ASN A 133 14.82 -11.47 -14.15
CA ASN A 133 16.21 -11.12 -14.44
C ASN A 133 17.17 -11.28 -13.24
N SER A 134 16.64 -11.53 -12.04
CA SER A 134 17.43 -11.59 -10.80
C SER A 134 16.86 -12.64 -9.83
N PRO A 135 16.87 -13.94 -10.23
CA PRO A 135 16.30 -15.01 -9.41
C PRO A 135 17.01 -15.16 -8.06
N GLU A 136 18.28 -14.79 -7.96
CA GLU A 136 19.06 -14.76 -6.71
C GLU A 136 18.48 -13.76 -5.70
N LEU A 137 17.99 -12.60 -6.16
CA LEU A 137 17.35 -11.62 -5.29
C LEU A 137 15.99 -12.14 -4.79
N VAL A 138 15.24 -12.81 -5.67
CA VAL A 138 13.98 -13.46 -5.29
C VAL A 138 14.24 -14.55 -4.24
N LYS A 139 15.30 -15.35 -4.43
CA LYS A 139 15.70 -16.38 -3.48
C LYS A 139 16.02 -15.80 -2.10
N ILE A 140 16.75 -14.68 -2.01
CA ILE A 140 17.05 -14.00 -0.74
C ILE A 140 15.74 -13.62 -0.01
N PHE A 141 14.74 -13.14 -0.74
CA PHE A 141 13.42 -12.84 -0.14
C PHE A 141 12.73 -14.10 0.37
N ILE A 142 12.72 -15.17 -0.43
CA ILE A 142 12.05 -16.43 -0.07
C ILE A 142 12.75 -17.08 1.14
N ASP A 143 14.08 -17.11 1.16
CA ASP A 143 14.86 -17.67 2.26
C ASP A 143 14.62 -16.92 3.59
N HIS A 144 14.30 -15.62 3.52
CA HIS A 144 13.92 -14.81 4.70
C HIS A 144 12.40 -14.86 5.02
N THR A 145 11.63 -15.59 4.24
CA THR A 145 10.18 -15.70 4.42
C THR A 145 9.84 -17.04 5.07
N PRO A 146 9.35 -17.10 6.33
CA PRO A 146 9.04 -18.36 7.02
C PRO A 146 8.14 -19.32 6.26
N LEU A 147 7.15 -18.81 5.48
CA LEU A 147 6.32 -19.66 4.64
C LEU A 147 7.03 -20.21 3.39
N GLY A 148 8.31 -19.87 3.16
CA GLY A 148 9.17 -20.46 2.12
C GLY A 148 8.75 -20.21 0.68
N ARG A 149 7.90 -19.20 0.42
CA ARG A 149 7.42 -18.86 -0.92
C ARG A 149 7.15 -17.37 -1.08
N ALA A 150 7.13 -16.90 -2.31
CA ALA A 150 6.47 -15.65 -2.64
C ALA A 150 4.94 -15.78 -2.46
N GLY A 151 4.30 -14.68 -2.13
CA GLY A 151 2.84 -14.61 -2.12
C GLY A 151 2.29 -14.40 -3.53
N LYS A 152 0.99 -14.68 -3.69
CA LYS A 152 0.22 -14.41 -4.91
C LYS A 152 -0.81 -13.32 -4.63
N PRO A 153 -1.38 -12.67 -5.67
CA PRO A 153 -2.46 -11.69 -5.48
C PRO A 153 -3.62 -12.21 -4.62
N GLU A 154 -3.94 -13.50 -4.72
CA GLU A 154 -4.98 -14.17 -3.95
C GLU A 154 -4.71 -14.16 -2.44
N ASP A 155 -3.43 -14.15 -2.02
CA ASP A 155 -3.04 -14.07 -0.61
C ASP A 155 -3.40 -12.71 0.02
N ILE A 156 -3.69 -11.69 -0.80
CA ILE A 156 -4.09 -10.34 -0.35
C ILE A 156 -5.61 -10.20 -0.24
N VAL A 157 -6.38 -11.06 -0.90
CA VAL A 157 -7.85 -10.98 -0.95
C VAL A 157 -8.46 -11.12 0.45
N GLY A 158 -8.02 -12.10 1.24
CA GLY A 158 -8.52 -12.31 2.59
C GLY A 158 -8.35 -11.08 3.50
N PRO A 159 -7.13 -10.54 3.66
CA PRO A 159 -6.90 -9.29 4.38
C PRO A 159 -7.71 -8.10 3.86
N ALA A 160 -7.88 -7.98 2.53
CA ALA A 160 -8.66 -6.90 1.94
C ALA A 160 -10.15 -7.01 2.29
N ILE A 161 -10.75 -8.20 2.17
CA ILE A 161 -12.14 -8.45 2.55
C ILE A 161 -12.33 -8.20 4.06
N PHE A 162 -11.43 -8.72 4.91
CA PHE A 162 -11.48 -8.49 6.35
C PHE A 162 -11.54 -7.00 6.68
N LEU A 163 -10.61 -6.19 6.16
CA LEU A 163 -10.56 -4.76 6.47
C LEU A 163 -11.70 -3.95 5.84
N ALA A 164 -12.23 -4.41 4.70
CA ALA A 164 -13.33 -3.75 4.00
C ALA A 164 -14.73 -4.12 4.55
N SER A 165 -14.84 -5.13 5.41
CA SER A 165 -16.10 -5.64 5.95
C SER A 165 -16.28 -5.33 7.43
N ASP A 166 -17.45 -5.67 7.99
CA ASP A 166 -17.76 -5.53 9.41
C ASP A 166 -17.03 -6.55 10.31
N LEU A 167 -16.38 -7.55 9.73
CA LEU A 167 -15.47 -8.45 10.46
C LEU A 167 -14.35 -7.69 11.18
N SER A 168 -14.02 -6.50 10.71
CA SER A 168 -13.03 -5.61 11.32
C SER A 168 -13.65 -4.35 11.95
N ALA A 169 -14.90 -4.45 12.46
CA ALA A 169 -15.66 -3.29 12.96
C ALA A 169 -14.93 -2.48 14.06
N TYR A 170 -14.07 -3.13 14.84
CA TYR A 170 -13.29 -2.47 15.90
C TYR A 170 -11.81 -2.32 15.57
N VAL A 171 -11.45 -2.39 14.26
CA VAL A 171 -10.08 -2.27 13.75
C VAL A 171 -9.95 -1.00 12.95
N THR A 172 -9.13 -0.06 13.44
CA THR A 172 -8.74 1.16 12.72
C THR A 172 -7.31 1.56 13.10
N GLY A 173 -6.58 2.24 12.22
CA GLY A 173 -5.18 2.64 12.40
C GLY A 173 -4.17 1.49 12.35
N SER A 174 -4.61 0.30 11.99
CA SER A 174 -3.81 -0.92 11.99
C SER A 174 -3.23 -1.22 10.61
N ILE A 175 -2.16 -2.03 10.61
CA ILE A 175 -1.65 -2.67 9.41
C ILE A 175 -1.69 -4.18 9.57
N VAL A 176 -2.35 -4.87 8.64
CA VAL A 176 -2.35 -6.33 8.56
C VAL A 176 -1.20 -6.75 7.64
N MET A 177 -0.21 -7.44 8.20
CA MET A 177 0.89 -7.98 7.41
C MET A 177 0.44 -9.21 6.64
N ALA A 178 0.70 -9.23 5.33
CA ALA A 178 0.49 -10.37 4.44
C ALA A 178 1.80 -10.66 3.71
N ASP A 179 2.79 -11.09 4.47
CA ASP A 179 4.20 -11.15 4.08
C ASP A 179 4.86 -12.53 4.27
N GLY A 180 4.06 -13.54 4.57
CA GLY A 180 4.56 -14.89 4.83
C GLY A 180 5.45 -15.00 6.06
N GLY A 181 5.38 -14.03 6.99
CA GLY A 181 6.20 -13.97 8.19
C GLY A 181 7.54 -13.25 7.97
N TYR A 182 7.78 -12.61 6.83
CA TYR A 182 9.03 -11.90 6.51
C TYR A 182 9.48 -10.96 7.63
N ARG A 183 8.55 -10.30 8.32
CA ARG A 183 8.85 -9.37 9.40
C ARG A 183 8.82 -9.98 10.81
N ALA A 184 8.62 -11.26 10.92
CA ALA A 184 8.59 -11.96 12.21
C ALA A 184 9.98 -12.39 12.69
N ILE A 185 10.96 -12.39 11.78
CA ILE A 185 12.36 -12.80 12.03
C ILE A 185 13.35 -11.75 11.55
#